data_5b1c22fa1304477c16b3aa1b635913ac
#
_entry.id   5b1c22fa1304477c16b3aa1b635913ac
#
_cell.length_a   1.000
_cell.length_b   1.000
_cell.length_c   1.000
_cell.angle_alpha   90.00
_cell.angle_beta   90.00
_cell.angle_gamma   90.00
#
_symmetry.space_group_name_H-M   'P 1'
#
loop_
_entity.id
_entity.type
_entity.pdbx_description
1 polymer ?
#
loop_
_entity_poly.entity_id
_entity_poly.type
_entity_poly.pdbx_seq_one_letter_code
_entity_poly.pdbx_strand_id
1 'polypeptide(L)'
;MRLLGLTVVLSVSVWGGAAAQTVPAPAPTARLSGAIAILEKHNKPSPDIGDAVIYLVSGAGTAARPVTMDVTIADKKFVPDVVVVPVGSTVRFPNTDPFSHNVFSASDPNGFDLGLYGRGEAKGHLFEHPGLVYIYCNVHSGMIAYVQVMPTRWFTQPGADGSFTIMGVPPGHYSLHVWHPRVAQEVVQDVDVPVAGLGLAQPVQLDARGFKWQPHKNKYGKPYPTNAGRELY
;
A
#
# COMPACT_ATOMS: atom_id res chain seq x y z
N MET A 1 93.12 22.10 -4.23
CA MET A 1 92.39 20.89 -4.35
C MET A 1 91.21 20.93 -3.35
N ARG A 2 90.02 21.15 -3.82
CA ARG A 2 88.80 21.16 -2.97
C ARG A 2 88.00 19.89 -3.32
N LEU A 3 87.84 19.00 -2.34
CA LEU A 3 86.97 17.82 -2.45
C LEU A 3 85.54 18.26 -2.21
N LEU A 4 84.67 18.00 -3.21
CA LEU A 4 83.24 18.07 -3.06
C LEU A 4 82.73 16.79 -2.47
N GLY A 5 82.12 16.85 -1.29
CA GLY A 5 81.37 15.71 -0.68
C GLY A 5 79.97 15.64 -1.28
N LEU A 6 79.64 14.47 -1.85
CA LEU A 6 78.30 14.22 -2.39
C LEU A 6 77.44 13.59 -1.27
N THR A 7 76.47 14.34 -0.83
CA THR A 7 75.49 13.86 0.19
C THR A 7 74.31 13.18 -0.53
N VAL A 8 74.18 11.87 -0.38
CA VAL A 8 73.00 11.09 -0.89
C VAL A 8 71.90 11.17 0.16
N VAL A 9 70.80 11.77 -0.22
CA VAL A 9 69.56 11.78 0.58
C VAL A 9 68.72 10.60 0.18
N LEU A 10 68.60 9.59 1.09
CA LEU A 10 67.62 8.50 0.90
C LEU A 10 66.23 8.99 1.28
N SER A 11 65.30 9.12 0.33
CA SER A 11 63.88 9.33 0.60
C SER A 11 63.21 8.01 0.88
N VAL A 12 62.74 7.82 2.13
CA VAL A 12 61.92 6.68 2.52
C VAL A 12 60.46 6.98 2.18
N SER A 13 59.93 6.32 1.12
CA SER A 13 58.54 6.38 0.76
C SER A 13 57.71 5.52 1.72
N VAL A 14 56.94 6.12 2.63
CA VAL A 14 55.97 5.44 3.47
C VAL A 14 54.72 5.16 2.61
N TRP A 15 54.54 3.91 2.24
CA TRP A 15 53.30 3.45 1.65
C TRP A 15 52.24 3.36 2.75
N GLY A 16 51.32 4.34 2.77
CA GLY A 16 50.11 4.28 3.59
C GLY A 16 49.20 3.19 3.08
N GLY A 17 49.11 2.09 3.84
CA GLY A 17 48.14 1.04 3.57
C GLY A 17 46.72 1.59 3.70
N ALA A 18 45.96 1.67 2.60
CA ALA A 18 44.53 1.95 2.64
C ALA A 18 43.83 0.79 3.38
N ALA A 19 43.33 1.06 4.59
CA ALA A 19 42.46 0.11 5.29
C ALA A 19 41.20 -0.12 4.43
N ALA A 20 41.04 -1.34 3.95
CA ALA A 20 39.82 -1.74 3.28
C ALA A 20 38.64 -1.57 4.25
N GLN A 21 37.72 -0.66 3.93
CA GLN A 21 36.49 -0.50 4.67
C GLN A 21 35.65 -1.76 4.40
N THR A 22 35.51 -2.60 5.41
CA THR A 22 34.59 -3.75 5.36
C THR A 22 33.17 -3.23 5.34
N VAL A 23 32.50 -3.38 4.19
CA VAL A 23 31.06 -3.14 4.09
C VAL A 23 30.37 -4.12 5.06
N PRO A 24 29.60 -3.66 6.05
CA PRO A 24 28.93 -4.55 6.95
C PRO A 24 27.96 -5.46 6.18
N ALA A 25 27.92 -6.73 6.54
CA ALA A 25 26.98 -7.68 5.97
C ALA A 25 25.54 -7.17 6.15
N PRO A 26 24.65 -7.33 5.16
CA PRO A 26 23.25 -6.93 5.30
C PRO A 26 22.65 -7.65 6.52
N ALA A 27 21.83 -6.92 7.30
CA ALA A 27 21.14 -7.51 8.44
C ALA A 27 20.27 -8.69 7.97
N PRO A 28 20.19 -9.77 8.78
CA PRO A 28 19.35 -10.92 8.45
C PRO A 28 17.90 -10.48 8.26
N THR A 29 17.26 -11.00 7.23
CA THR A 29 15.83 -10.77 6.99
C THR A 29 15.10 -12.08 6.96
N ALA A 30 13.90 -12.08 7.52
CA ALA A 30 13.04 -13.23 7.63
C ALA A 30 11.83 -13.11 6.71
N ARG A 31 10.97 -14.12 6.76
CA ARG A 31 9.67 -14.15 6.08
C ARG A 31 8.57 -14.31 7.14
N LEU A 32 7.49 -13.55 7.00
CA LEU A 32 6.22 -13.84 7.67
C LEU A 32 5.27 -14.45 6.63
N SER A 33 4.70 -15.62 6.95
CA SER A 33 3.70 -16.27 6.09
C SER A 33 2.48 -16.71 6.92
N GLY A 34 1.34 -16.81 6.26
CA GLY A 34 0.11 -17.22 6.91
C GLY A 34 -1.05 -17.29 5.91
N ALA A 35 -2.24 -17.36 6.45
CA ALA A 35 -3.47 -17.25 5.68
C ALA A 35 -4.45 -16.31 6.38
N ILE A 36 -5.40 -15.79 5.63
CA ILE A 36 -6.58 -15.11 6.14
C ILE A 36 -7.83 -15.92 5.79
N ALA A 37 -8.90 -15.72 6.55
CA ALA A 37 -10.22 -16.25 6.23
C ALA A 37 -11.27 -15.17 6.48
N ILE A 38 -12.20 -15.00 5.54
CA ILE A 38 -13.30 -14.04 5.68
C ILE A 38 -14.57 -14.84 6.08
N LEU A 39 -15.10 -14.50 7.24
CA LEU A 39 -16.34 -15.08 7.74
C LEU A 39 -17.54 -14.44 7.04
N GLU A 40 -18.24 -15.24 6.25
CA GLU A 40 -19.43 -14.86 5.50
C GLU A 40 -20.70 -15.40 6.14
N LYS A 41 -21.84 -14.76 5.84
CA LYS A 41 -23.13 -15.35 6.17
C LYS A 41 -23.28 -16.70 5.46
N HIS A 42 -23.76 -17.70 6.20
CA HIS A 42 -23.98 -19.05 5.69
C HIS A 42 -22.69 -19.75 5.21
N ASN A 43 -21.52 -19.40 5.73
CA ASN A 43 -20.22 -20.01 5.40
C ASN A 43 -19.91 -20.05 3.89
N LYS A 44 -20.36 -19.03 3.14
CA LYS A 44 -20.04 -18.91 1.71
C LYS A 44 -18.58 -18.53 1.52
N PRO A 45 -17.94 -18.98 0.43
CA PRO A 45 -16.63 -18.46 0.05
C PRO A 45 -16.69 -16.95 -0.20
N SER A 46 -15.64 -16.24 0.16
CA SER A 46 -15.48 -14.80 -0.12
C SER A 46 -14.81 -14.63 -1.47
N PRO A 47 -15.50 -14.12 -2.51
CA PRO A 47 -14.92 -14.00 -3.84
C PRO A 47 -13.87 -12.90 -3.95
N ASP A 48 -13.86 -12.00 -3.00
CA ASP A 48 -13.02 -10.79 -2.93
C ASP A 48 -11.94 -10.89 -1.82
N ILE A 49 -11.54 -12.10 -1.44
CA ILE A 49 -10.50 -12.31 -0.41
C ILE A 49 -9.18 -11.62 -0.80
N GLY A 50 -8.90 -11.49 -2.10
CA GLY A 50 -7.74 -10.80 -2.64
C GLY A 50 -7.71 -9.29 -2.37
N ASP A 51 -8.84 -8.68 -1.99
CA ASP A 51 -8.93 -7.26 -1.65
C ASP A 51 -8.49 -6.97 -0.21
N ALA A 52 -8.18 -7.99 0.57
CA ALA A 52 -7.60 -7.79 1.88
C ALA A 52 -6.18 -7.21 1.78
N VAL A 53 -5.81 -6.42 2.78
CA VAL A 53 -4.48 -5.84 2.90
C VAL A 53 -3.85 -6.29 4.20
N ILE A 54 -2.66 -6.87 4.11
CA ILE A 54 -1.90 -7.39 5.25
C ILE A 54 -0.61 -6.57 5.35
N TYR A 55 -0.31 -6.02 6.53
CA TYR A 55 0.90 -5.24 6.72
C TYR A 55 1.44 -5.30 8.15
N LEU A 56 2.75 -5.04 8.28
CA LEU A 56 3.43 -4.99 9.55
C LEU A 56 3.79 -3.56 9.92
N VAL A 57 3.54 -3.20 11.17
CA VAL A 57 3.96 -1.93 11.76
C VAL A 57 4.95 -2.20 12.87
N SER A 58 6.04 -1.43 12.91
CA SER A 58 6.99 -1.38 14.02
C SER A 58 7.41 0.05 14.31
N GLY A 59 7.96 0.30 15.48
CA GLY A 59 8.47 1.63 15.85
C GLY A 59 9.63 2.14 14.98
N ALA A 60 10.33 1.24 14.27
CA ALA A 60 11.38 1.55 13.30
C ALA A 60 10.83 1.42 11.87
N GLY A 61 9.95 2.34 11.46
CA GLY A 61 9.35 2.33 10.13
C GLY A 61 10.41 2.44 9.02
N THR A 62 10.36 1.52 8.05
CA THR A 62 11.11 1.66 6.79
C THR A 62 10.11 1.97 5.69
N ALA A 63 10.16 3.18 5.15
CA ALA A 63 9.33 3.57 4.02
C ALA A 63 9.68 2.73 2.78
N ALA A 64 8.66 2.32 2.05
CA ALA A 64 8.83 1.77 0.71
C ALA A 64 9.09 2.90 -0.29
N ARG A 65 9.63 2.55 -1.46
CA ARG A 65 9.79 3.53 -2.54
C ARG A 65 8.43 3.89 -3.13
N PRO A 66 8.14 5.17 -3.34
CA PRO A 66 6.93 5.60 -4.03
C PRO A 66 6.81 5.00 -5.43
N VAL A 67 5.58 4.75 -5.86
CA VAL A 67 5.25 4.20 -7.17
C VAL A 67 4.17 5.04 -7.86
N THR A 68 3.98 4.83 -9.15
CA THR A 68 2.79 5.32 -9.86
C THR A 68 1.95 4.11 -10.26
N MET A 69 0.66 4.15 -9.93
CA MET A 69 -0.31 3.09 -10.25
C MET A 69 -1.54 3.68 -10.92
N ASP A 70 -2.22 2.86 -11.73
CA ASP A 70 -3.48 3.21 -12.36
C ASP A 70 -4.65 2.47 -11.69
N VAL A 71 -5.72 3.20 -11.43
CA VAL A 71 -7.05 2.70 -11.10
C VAL A 71 -7.97 3.13 -12.25
N THR A 72 -8.21 2.21 -13.17
CA THR A 72 -8.97 2.51 -14.39
C THR A 72 -10.46 2.69 -14.07
N ILE A 73 -11.07 3.71 -14.66
CA ILE A 73 -12.52 3.88 -14.65
C ILE A 73 -13.08 3.16 -15.87
N ALA A 74 -13.85 2.08 -15.63
CA ALA A 74 -14.46 1.26 -16.65
C ALA A 74 -15.80 0.70 -16.15
N ASP A 75 -16.82 0.68 -16.98
CA ASP A 75 -18.16 0.14 -16.69
C ASP A 75 -18.77 0.72 -15.39
N LYS A 76 -18.57 2.03 -15.15
CA LYS A 76 -19.00 2.73 -13.92
C LYS A 76 -18.40 2.11 -12.65
N LYS A 77 -17.13 1.66 -12.72
CA LYS A 77 -16.37 1.10 -11.62
C LYS A 77 -14.95 1.66 -11.61
N PHE A 78 -14.31 1.61 -10.47
CA PHE A 78 -12.87 1.73 -10.31
C PHE A 78 -12.27 0.33 -10.36
N VAL A 79 -11.22 0.12 -11.17
CA VAL A 79 -10.60 -1.21 -11.38
C VAL A 79 -9.07 -1.08 -11.33
N PRO A 80 -8.42 -1.76 -10.37
CA PRO A 80 -9.00 -2.47 -9.24
C PRO A 80 -9.68 -1.51 -8.25
N ASP A 81 -10.57 -2.03 -7.40
CA ASP A 81 -11.25 -1.24 -6.37
C ASP A 81 -10.46 -1.14 -5.05
N VAL A 82 -9.44 -1.97 -4.85
CA VAL A 82 -8.47 -1.85 -3.76
C VAL A 82 -7.05 -1.79 -4.32
N VAL A 83 -6.33 -0.73 -3.97
CA VAL A 83 -4.90 -0.61 -4.27
C VAL A 83 -4.11 -0.27 -3.01
N VAL A 84 -2.88 -0.76 -2.95
CA VAL A 84 -1.96 -0.52 -1.84
C VAL A 84 -0.72 0.17 -2.39
N VAL A 85 -0.42 1.35 -1.86
CA VAL A 85 0.71 2.15 -2.32
C VAL A 85 1.54 2.69 -1.14
N PRO A 86 2.86 2.80 -1.28
CA PRO A 86 3.68 3.53 -0.31
C PRO A 86 3.32 5.01 -0.22
N VAL A 87 3.58 5.64 0.94
CA VAL A 87 3.55 7.11 1.08
C VAL A 87 4.40 7.76 -0.01
N GLY A 88 3.91 8.86 -0.59
CA GLY A 88 4.55 9.59 -1.69
C GLY A 88 4.24 9.03 -3.08
N SER A 89 3.38 8.01 -3.19
CA SER A 89 2.97 7.44 -4.48
C SER A 89 1.88 8.26 -5.15
N THR A 90 1.84 8.16 -6.48
CA THR A 90 0.77 8.75 -7.29
C THR A 90 -0.17 7.66 -7.79
N VAL A 91 -1.48 7.84 -7.57
CA VAL A 91 -2.50 7.01 -8.23
C VAL A 91 -3.18 7.84 -9.32
N ARG A 92 -3.20 7.30 -10.54
CA ARG A 92 -3.87 7.91 -11.69
C ARG A 92 -5.19 7.19 -11.93
N PHE A 93 -6.15 7.92 -12.47
CA PHE A 93 -7.50 7.43 -12.73
C PHE A 93 -7.85 7.63 -14.21
N PRO A 94 -7.33 6.79 -15.13
CA PRO A 94 -7.70 6.85 -16.55
C PRO A 94 -9.17 6.49 -16.75
N ASN A 95 -9.90 7.32 -17.52
CA ASN A 95 -11.30 7.08 -17.85
C ASN A 95 -11.45 6.43 -19.23
N THR A 96 -11.95 5.20 -19.27
CA THR A 96 -12.23 4.46 -20.50
C THR A 96 -13.71 4.41 -20.87
N ASP A 97 -14.60 4.84 -19.99
CA ASP A 97 -16.02 4.92 -20.23
C ASP A 97 -16.38 6.01 -21.28
N PRO A 98 -17.48 5.86 -22.02
CA PRO A 98 -17.90 6.82 -23.03
C PRO A 98 -18.46 8.13 -22.48
N PHE A 99 -18.54 8.26 -21.14
CA PHE A 99 -19.07 9.43 -20.44
C PHE A 99 -18.08 9.93 -19.38
N SER A 100 -18.37 11.12 -18.85
CA SER A 100 -17.50 11.75 -17.86
C SER A 100 -17.71 11.21 -16.45
N HIS A 101 -16.61 11.11 -15.71
CA HIS A 101 -16.59 10.81 -14.28
C HIS A 101 -15.91 11.94 -13.50
N ASN A 102 -16.16 11.97 -12.20
CA ASN A 102 -15.40 12.77 -11.25
C ASN A 102 -14.75 11.80 -10.24
N VAL A 103 -13.56 12.10 -9.81
CA VAL A 103 -12.86 11.33 -8.76
C VAL A 103 -12.57 12.28 -7.60
N PHE A 104 -13.03 11.91 -6.41
CA PHE A 104 -12.78 12.68 -5.21
C PHE A 104 -12.60 11.80 -3.97
N SER A 105 -11.99 12.37 -2.95
CA SER A 105 -11.91 11.80 -1.60
C SER A 105 -12.21 12.88 -0.57
N ALA A 106 -12.93 12.49 0.49
CA ALA A 106 -13.13 13.30 1.69
C ALA A 106 -12.32 12.75 2.89
N SER A 107 -11.37 11.85 2.65
CA SER A 107 -10.52 11.25 3.70
C SER A 107 -9.41 12.21 4.10
N ASP A 108 -9.56 12.89 5.22
CA ASP A 108 -8.53 13.77 5.77
C ASP A 108 -7.36 12.95 6.33
N PRO A 109 -6.07 13.35 6.11
CA PRO A 109 -5.60 14.52 5.37
C PRO A 109 -5.40 14.31 3.86
N ASN A 110 -5.79 13.16 3.29
CA ASN A 110 -5.67 12.82 1.86
C ASN A 110 -6.93 13.22 1.04
N GLY A 111 -7.63 14.27 1.44
CA GLY A 111 -8.80 14.76 0.72
C GLY A 111 -8.44 15.46 -0.60
N PHE A 112 -9.20 15.19 -1.69
CA PHE A 112 -8.98 15.82 -2.99
C PHE A 112 -10.24 15.78 -3.86
N ASP A 113 -10.25 16.58 -4.95
CA ASP A 113 -11.26 16.55 -6.01
C ASP A 113 -10.58 16.81 -7.36
N LEU A 114 -10.57 15.82 -8.25
CA LEU A 114 -9.98 15.95 -9.59
C LEU A 114 -10.91 16.63 -10.60
N GLY A 115 -12.12 16.98 -10.19
CA GLY A 115 -13.14 17.55 -11.09
C GLY A 115 -13.68 16.51 -12.07
N LEU A 116 -14.53 16.96 -12.99
CA LEU A 116 -15.11 16.13 -14.04
C LEU A 116 -14.13 15.99 -15.21
N TYR A 117 -14.06 14.80 -15.84
CA TYR A 117 -13.26 14.53 -17.04
C TYR A 117 -13.81 13.36 -17.86
N GLY A 118 -13.56 13.39 -19.16
CA GLY A 118 -14.15 12.49 -20.13
C GLY A 118 -13.26 11.30 -20.51
N ARG A 119 -13.76 10.55 -21.49
CA ARG A 119 -13.07 9.37 -22.05
C ARG A 119 -11.69 9.73 -22.61
N GLY A 120 -10.71 8.88 -22.31
CA GLY A 120 -9.33 9.02 -22.79
C GLY A 120 -8.47 9.97 -21.94
N GLU A 121 -9.08 10.71 -21.00
CA GLU A 121 -8.33 11.51 -20.04
C GLU A 121 -7.91 10.67 -18.83
N ALA A 122 -6.79 11.06 -18.20
CA ALA A 122 -6.31 10.49 -16.96
C ALA A 122 -5.88 11.62 -16.03
N LYS A 123 -6.42 11.65 -14.82
CA LYS A 123 -5.99 12.55 -13.76
C LYS A 123 -5.41 11.74 -12.61
N GLY A 124 -4.51 12.33 -11.83
CA GLY A 124 -3.85 11.65 -10.72
C GLY A 124 -3.80 12.49 -9.46
N HIS A 125 -3.56 11.81 -8.33
CA HIS A 125 -3.35 12.43 -7.03
C HIS A 125 -2.11 11.82 -6.36
N LEU A 126 -1.33 12.68 -5.68
CA LEU A 126 -0.16 12.29 -4.88
C LEU A 126 -0.62 12.03 -3.44
N PHE A 127 -0.34 10.83 -2.92
CA PHE A 127 -0.73 10.43 -1.57
C PHE A 127 0.44 10.59 -0.59
N GLU A 128 0.44 11.69 0.16
CA GLU A 128 1.55 12.09 1.04
C GLU A 128 1.39 11.62 2.49
N HIS A 129 0.21 11.18 2.88
CA HIS A 129 -0.09 10.78 4.25
C HIS A 129 -0.52 9.31 4.32
N PRO A 130 -0.03 8.53 5.30
CA PRO A 130 -0.43 7.13 5.46
C PRO A 130 -1.89 7.02 5.93
N GLY A 131 -2.52 5.90 5.58
CA GLY A 131 -3.86 5.57 6.00
C GLY A 131 -4.78 5.11 4.87
N LEU A 132 -6.00 4.76 5.24
CA LEU A 132 -7.04 4.34 4.30
C LEU A 132 -7.73 5.56 3.67
N VAL A 133 -7.75 5.61 2.35
CA VAL A 133 -8.38 6.69 1.58
C VAL A 133 -9.53 6.12 0.76
N TYR A 134 -10.73 6.62 1.01
CA TYR A 134 -11.92 6.27 0.25
C TYR A 134 -12.00 7.13 -1.01
N ILE A 135 -12.10 6.49 -2.16
CA ILE A 135 -12.22 7.14 -3.47
C ILE A 135 -13.66 6.99 -3.97
N TYR A 136 -14.23 8.07 -4.42
CA TYR A 136 -15.62 8.14 -4.83
C TYR A 136 -15.79 8.85 -6.18
N CYS A 137 -16.88 8.54 -6.87
CA CYS A 137 -17.32 9.30 -8.04
C CYS A 137 -18.49 10.21 -7.67
N ASN A 138 -18.41 11.53 -7.96
CA ASN A 138 -19.50 12.46 -7.66
C ASN A 138 -20.69 12.37 -8.64
N VAL A 139 -20.62 11.48 -9.65
CA VAL A 139 -21.69 11.25 -10.64
C VAL A 139 -22.48 9.98 -10.33
N HIS A 140 -21.80 8.92 -9.86
CA HIS A 140 -22.38 7.60 -9.63
C HIS A 140 -22.23 7.18 -8.18
N SER A 141 -23.33 7.08 -7.45
CA SER A 141 -23.35 6.80 -6.00
C SER A 141 -22.83 5.42 -5.59
N GLY A 142 -22.68 4.50 -6.55
CA GLY A 142 -22.16 3.15 -6.32
C GLY A 142 -20.68 2.97 -6.60
N MET A 143 -20.00 4.00 -7.14
CA MET A 143 -18.57 3.91 -7.47
C MET A 143 -17.71 4.24 -6.26
N ILE A 144 -17.07 3.22 -5.72
CA ILE A 144 -16.14 3.32 -4.59
C ILE A 144 -14.86 2.54 -4.90
N ALA A 145 -13.73 3.07 -4.48
CA ALA A 145 -12.46 2.37 -4.39
C ALA A 145 -11.73 2.75 -3.11
N TYR A 146 -10.67 2.02 -2.81
CA TYR A 146 -9.88 2.16 -1.60
C TYR A 146 -8.40 2.26 -1.97
N VAL A 147 -7.75 3.30 -1.49
CA VAL A 147 -6.29 3.44 -1.59
C VAL A 147 -5.73 3.31 -0.19
N GLN A 148 -5.04 2.20 0.07
CA GLN A 148 -4.36 2.00 1.34
C GLN A 148 -2.93 2.54 1.21
N VAL A 149 -2.66 3.67 1.84
CA VAL A 149 -1.36 4.34 1.80
C VAL A 149 -0.48 3.82 2.94
N MET A 150 0.59 3.09 2.58
CA MET A 150 1.42 2.36 3.53
C MET A 150 2.54 3.20 4.12
N PRO A 151 2.68 3.24 5.45
CA PRO A 151 3.85 3.84 6.11
C PRO A 151 5.06 2.90 6.11
N THR A 152 4.89 1.65 5.71
CA THR A 152 5.88 0.58 5.78
C THR A 152 6.06 -0.09 4.43
N ARG A 153 7.22 -0.78 4.26
CA ARG A 153 7.48 -1.62 3.09
C ARG A 153 6.99 -3.06 3.25
N TRP A 154 6.56 -3.45 4.43
CA TRP A 154 6.14 -4.82 4.74
C TRP A 154 4.62 -4.93 4.65
N PHE A 155 4.12 -5.05 3.43
CA PHE A 155 2.72 -5.24 3.13
C PHE A 155 2.54 -6.19 1.94
N THR A 156 1.37 -6.79 1.86
CA THR A 156 0.95 -7.66 0.75
C THR A 156 -0.57 -7.76 0.67
N GLN A 157 -1.07 -8.28 -0.44
CA GLN A 157 -2.43 -8.78 -0.58
C GLN A 157 -2.39 -10.30 -0.68
N PRO A 158 -3.40 -11.03 -0.21
CA PRO A 158 -3.40 -12.49 -0.22
C PRO A 158 -3.71 -13.03 -1.62
N GLY A 159 -3.35 -14.30 -1.84
CA GLY A 159 -3.83 -15.06 -2.98
C GLY A 159 -5.32 -15.39 -2.89
N ALA A 160 -5.88 -15.96 -3.96
CA ALA A 160 -7.29 -16.37 -4.02
C ALA A 160 -7.67 -17.44 -2.98
N ASP A 161 -6.69 -18.16 -2.45
CA ASP A 161 -6.82 -19.13 -1.36
C ASP A 161 -6.68 -18.51 0.03
N GLY A 162 -6.46 -17.17 0.12
CA GLY A 162 -6.22 -16.44 1.34
C GLY A 162 -4.79 -16.53 1.87
N SER A 163 -3.90 -17.26 1.23
CA SER A 163 -2.49 -17.37 1.65
C SER A 163 -1.74 -16.08 1.38
N PHE A 164 -0.76 -15.75 2.25
CA PHE A 164 0.09 -14.58 2.07
C PHE A 164 1.52 -14.81 2.54
N THR A 165 2.44 -13.99 2.02
CA THR A 165 3.83 -13.95 2.47
C THR A 165 4.36 -12.52 2.40
N ILE A 166 4.97 -12.05 3.49
CA ILE A 166 5.73 -10.81 3.56
C ILE A 166 7.21 -11.16 3.68
N MET A 167 7.99 -10.73 2.70
CA MET A 167 9.43 -11.00 2.63
C MET A 167 10.26 -9.83 3.15
N GLY A 168 11.51 -10.12 3.53
CA GLY A 168 12.48 -9.09 3.90
C GLY A 168 12.18 -8.40 5.23
N VAL A 169 11.47 -9.08 6.13
CA VAL A 169 11.14 -8.58 7.47
C VAL A 169 12.34 -8.80 8.38
N PRO A 170 12.93 -7.76 8.99
CA PRO A 170 13.94 -7.97 10.04
C PRO A 170 13.36 -8.76 11.22
N PRO A 171 14.15 -9.56 11.91
CA PRO A 171 13.71 -10.16 13.17
C PRO A 171 13.31 -9.07 14.18
N GLY A 172 12.19 -9.27 14.87
CA GLY A 172 11.70 -8.27 15.82
C GLY A 172 10.22 -8.42 16.16
N HIS A 173 9.74 -7.48 16.95
CA HIS A 173 8.35 -7.38 17.38
C HIS A 173 7.57 -6.43 16.46
N TYR A 174 6.38 -6.84 16.03
CA TYR A 174 5.52 -6.11 15.07
C TYR A 174 4.06 -6.23 15.48
N SER A 175 3.28 -5.21 15.13
CA SER A 175 1.83 -5.33 15.03
C SER A 175 1.47 -5.74 13.61
N LEU A 176 0.86 -6.92 13.44
CA LEU A 176 0.31 -7.41 12.18
C LEU A 176 -1.10 -6.88 12.06
N HIS A 177 -1.34 -6.16 10.99
CA HIS A 177 -2.64 -5.58 10.64
C HIS A 177 -3.22 -6.31 9.44
N VAL A 178 -4.51 -6.61 9.50
CA VAL A 178 -5.26 -7.23 8.39
C VAL A 178 -6.58 -6.48 8.21
N TRP A 179 -6.73 -5.84 7.08
CA TRP A 179 -7.89 -5.03 6.72
C TRP A 179 -8.59 -5.61 5.48
N HIS A 180 -9.89 -5.36 5.36
CA HIS A 180 -10.67 -5.67 4.15
C HIS A 180 -11.85 -4.68 4.02
N PRO A 181 -12.27 -4.29 2.79
CA PRO A 181 -13.35 -3.30 2.58
C PRO A 181 -14.66 -3.61 3.29
N ARG A 182 -14.96 -4.88 3.54
CA ARG A 182 -16.22 -5.33 4.14
C ARG A 182 -16.16 -5.61 5.63
N VAL A 183 -15.04 -5.36 6.28
CA VAL A 183 -14.94 -5.49 7.75
C VAL A 183 -15.12 -4.15 8.43
N ALA A 184 -15.79 -4.14 9.57
CA ALA A 184 -16.04 -2.91 10.33
C ALA A 184 -14.75 -2.34 10.94
N GLN A 185 -13.82 -3.21 11.32
CA GLN A 185 -12.54 -2.85 11.92
C GLN A 185 -11.47 -3.81 11.42
N GLU A 186 -10.27 -3.32 11.21
CA GLU A 186 -9.12 -4.17 10.93
C GLU A 186 -8.81 -5.08 12.13
N VAL A 187 -8.26 -6.25 11.84
CA VAL A 187 -7.72 -7.13 12.88
C VAL A 187 -6.27 -6.75 13.12
N VAL A 188 -5.92 -6.54 14.38
CA VAL A 188 -4.56 -6.23 14.80
C VAL A 188 -4.12 -7.26 15.82
N GLN A 189 -2.93 -7.84 15.61
CA GLN A 189 -2.31 -8.78 16.54
C GLN A 189 -0.80 -8.59 16.60
N ASP A 190 -0.22 -8.76 17.78
CA ASP A 190 1.22 -8.70 17.94
C ASP A 190 1.86 -10.01 17.48
N VAL A 191 3.01 -9.89 16.81
CA VAL A 191 3.79 -11.02 16.30
C VAL A 191 5.27 -10.79 16.53
N ASP A 192 5.98 -11.84 16.98
CA ASP A 192 7.44 -11.86 17.05
C ASP A 192 7.98 -12.63 15.85
N VAL A 193 8.72 -11.94 14.99
CA VAL A 193 9.35 -12.55 13.81
C VAL A 193 10.79 -12.96 14.15
N PRO A 194 11.08 -14.26 14.30
CA PRO A 194 12.44 -14.73 14.56
C PRO A 194 13.29 -14.74 13.29
N VAL A 195 14.61 -14.91 13.42
CA VAL A 195 15.54 -14.99 12.27
C VAL A 195 15.14 -16.09 11.27
N ALA A 196 14.59 -17.20 11.77
CA ALA A 196 14.13 -18.32 10.92
C ALA A 196 12.84 -18.03 10.13
N GLY A 197 12.19 -16.88 10.42
CA GLY A 197 10.87 -16.55 9.89
C GLY A 197 9.73 -17.07 10.77
N LEU A 198 8.53 -16.60 10.49
CA LEU A 198 7.30 -16.96 11.21
C LEU A 198 6.24 -17.45 10.22
N GLY A 199 5.68 -18.63 10.48
CA GLY A 199 4.44 -19.10 9.88
C GLY A 199 3.31 -19.01 10.90
N LEU A 200 2.21 -18.31 10.56
CA LEU A 200 1.05 -18.28 11.43
C LEU A 200 0.38 -19.65 11.47
N ALA A 201 0.14 -20.17 12.68
CA ALA A 201 -0.44 -21.50 12.86
C ALA A 201 -1.93 -21.58 12.48
N GLN A 202 -2.64 -20.46 12.53
CA GLN A 202 -4.06 -20.37 12.22
C GLN A 202 -4.31 -19.19 11.28
N PRO A 203 -5.31 -19.26 10.40
CA PRO A 203 -5.73 -18.13 9.58
C PRO A 203 -6.21 -16.95 10.45
N VAL A 204 -5.84 -15.72 10.05
CA VAL A 204 -6.42 -14.50 10.64
C VAL A 204 -7.85 -14.37 10.13
N GLN A 205 -8.80 -14.30 11.05
CA GLN A 205 -10.23 -14.26 10.70
C GLN A 205 -10.73 -12.82 10.61
N LEU A 206 -11.38 -12.49 9.52
CA LEU A 206 -12.06 -11.22 9.26
C LEU A 206 -13.56 -11.44 9.23
N ASP A 207 -14.33 -10.67 10.00
CA ASP A 207 -15.79 -10.84 10.08
C ASP A 207 -16.52 -9.87 9.15
N ALA A 208 -16.96 -10.35 7.99
CA ALA A 208 -17.77 -9.63 7.01
C ALA A 208 -19.28 -9.90 7.14
N ARG A 209 -19.74 -10.72 8.10
CA ARG A 209 -21.16 -11.09 8.25
C ARG A 209 -22.07 -9.90 8.53
N GLY A 210 -21.54 -8.84 9.13
CA GLY A 210 -22.25 -7.59 9.42
C GLY A 210 -22.29 -6.60 8.24
N PHE A 211 -21.54 -6.85 7.18
CA PHE A 211 -21.43 -5.92 6.06
C PHE A 211 -22.77 -5.67 5.38
N LYS A 212 -23.05 -4.39 5.15
CA LYS A 212 -24.19 -3.91 4.36
C LYS A 212 -23.68 -2.84 3.42
N TRP A 213 -23.71 -3.14 2.13
CA TRP A 213 -23.37 -2.13 1.13
C TRP A 213 -24.34 -0.94 1.21
N GLN A 214 -23.79 0.26 1.13
CA GLN A 214 -24.56 1.50 1.09
C GLN A 214 -23.94 2.46 0.07
N PRO A 215 -24.77 3.20 -0.69
CA PRO A 215 -24.27 4.22 -1.58
C PRO A 215 -23.56 5.32 -0.75
N HIS A 216 -22.45 5.80 -1.26
CA HIS A 216 -21.73 6.91 -0.62
C HIS A 216 -22.47 8.25 -0.83
N LYS A 217 -22.11 9.26 -0.04
CA LYS A 217 -22.57 10.63 -0.23
C LYS A 217 -21.76 11.32 -1.34
N ASN A 218 -22.36 12.34 -1.97
CA ASN A 218 -21.65 13.18 -2.92
C ASN A 218 -20.56 14.02 -2.22
N LYS A 219 -19.71 14.71 -2.98
CA LYS A 219 -18.58 15.52 -2.47
C LYS A 219 -19.00 16.67 -1.53
N TYR A 220 -20.28 16.99 -1.46
CA TYR A 220 -20.85 17.98 -0.54
C TYR A 220 -21.47 17.35 0.70
N GLY A 221 -21.26 16.05 0.93
CA GLY A 221 -21.79 15.30 2.06
C GLY A 221 -23.28 15.01 2.00
N LYS A 222 -23.93 15.21 0.85
CA LYS A 222 -25.37 15.00 0.65
C LYS A 222 -25.65 13.67 -0.06
N PRO A 223 -26.80 13.02 0.19
CA PRO A 223 -27.21 11.87 -0.61
C PRO A 223 -27.42 12.28 -2.07
N TYR A 224 -27.27 11.31 -2.98
CA TYR A 224 -27.62 11.53 -4.38
C TYR A 224 -29.16 11.63 -4.52
N PRO A 225 -29.66 12.41 -5.50
CA PRO A 225 -31.08 12.40 -5.81
C PRO A 225 -31.54 10.99 -6.15
N THR A 226 -32.75 10.62 -5.73
CA THR A 226 -33.33 9.28 -5.94
C THR A 226 -33.43 8.86 -7.41
N ASN A 227 -33.35 9.82 -8.33
CA ASN A 227 -33.37 9.62 -9.78
C ASN A 227 -31.96 9.57 -10.42
N ALA A 228 -30.89 9.76 -9.68
CA ALA A 228 -29.51 9.74 -10.20
C ALA A 228 -29.02 8.34 -10.67
N GLY A 229 -29.79 7.30 -10.45
CA GLY A 229 -29.55 5.96 -10.98
C GLY A 229 -30.28 5.65 -12.30
N ARG A 230 -31.12 6.54 -12.78
CA ARG A 230 -31.72 6.48 -14.11
C ARG A 230 -31.02 7.49 -15.00
N GLU A 231 -29.99 7.00 -15.67
CA GLU A 231 -29.37 7.50 -16.88
C GLU A 231 -29.55 8.99 -17.19
N LEU A 232 -28.55 9.78 -16.84
CA LEU A 232 -28.35 11.10 -17.44
C LEU A 232 -27.41 11.04 -18.66
N TYR A 233 -27.06 9.81 -19.14
CA TYR A 233 -26.27 9.63 -20.38
C TYR A 233 -26.58 8.30 -21.06
#